data_c2f675238da5c14177db5101d1b6e821
#
_entry.id   c2f675238da5c14177db5101d1b6e821
#
_cell.length_a   1.000
_cell.length_b   1.000
_cell.length_c   1.000
_cell.angle_alpha   90.00
_cell.angle_beta   90.00
_cell.angle_gamma   90.00
#
_symmetry.space_group_name_H-M   'P 1'
#
loop_
_entity.id
_entity.type
_entity.pdbx_description
1 polymer ?
#
loop_
_entity_poly.entity_id
_entity_poly.type
_entity_poly.pdbx_seq_one_letter_code
_entity_poly.pdbx_strand_id
1 'polypeptide(L)'
;MSCVCRQSIMATMAELQKRSIPEIAAKLEQPFSMVDVALVGDILISVYICQGMVDWHRHLDIDELFWVYEGAILLESEWGEVRLQEGELAVAPKGVGHRSGSEMRASVLLLRCGVIPERKNGRRRLYAIAGEERLKRVNLHIAAQSVALPFQFQTVARVEDSVLQVAWGEGTWSVEIPSPDNLFLFVLNGTATVRTTESMLHLHPGDFTIVPEGEVYQLSTTRDTTLVRMAREM
;
A
#
# COMPACT_ATOMS: atom_id res chain seq x y z
N MET A 1 42.32 -25.68 24.77
CA MET A 1 41.26 -24.80 25.30
C MET A 1 41.15 -23.62 24.36
N SER A 2 40.24 -23.70 23.41
CA SER A 2 40.00 -22.66 22.40
C SER A 2 38.73 -21.93 22.78
N CYS A 3 38.88 -20.68 23.17
CA CYS A 3 37.75 -19.81 23.52
C CYS A 3 37.14 -19.28 22.23
N VAL A 4 36.00 -19.85 21.81
CA VAL A 4 35.23 -19.33 20.69
C VAL A 4 34.48 -18.09 21.14
N CYS A 5 34.99 -16.94 20.73
CA CYS A 5 34.33 -15.65 20.89
C CYS A 5 33.05 -15.64 20.05
N ARG A 6 31.90 -15.75 20.70
CA ARG A 6 30.60 -15.47 20.07
C ARG A 6 30.54 -13.97 19.81
N GLN A 7 30.79 -13.56 18.58
CA GLN A 7 30.39 -12.25 18.12
C GLN A 7 28.87 -12.22 18.10
N SER A 8 28.27 -11.50 19.05
CA SER A 8 26.88 -11.07 18.96
C SER A 8 26.77 -10.19 17.71
N ILE A 9 26.09 -10.70 16.69
CA ILE A 9 25.59 -9.89 15.58
C ILE A 9 24.47 -9.05 16.22
N MET A 10 24.78 -7.83 16.63
CA MET A 10 23.78 -6.82 16.88
C MET A 10 23.12 -6.57 15.51
N ALA A 11 21.87 -7.01 15.35
CA ALA A 11 21.05 -6.60 14.23
C ALA A 11 21.00 -5.06 14.31
N THR A 12 21.54 -4.41 13.30
CA THR A 12 21.44 -2.96 13.15
C THR A 12 19.95 -2.67 12.97
N MET A 13 19.31 -2.10 14.00
CA MET A 13 17.93 -1.66 13.93
C MET A 13 17.81 -0.70 12.75
N ALA A 14 16.89 -0.97 11.83
CA ALA A 14 16.76 -0.16 10.64
C ALA A 14 16.13 1.19 11.00
N GLU A 15 16.85 2.28 10.74
CA GLU A 15 16.36 3.63 10.93
C GLU A 15 15.14 3.89 10.03
N LEU A 16 14.09 4.52 10.59
CA LEU A 16 12.94 4.94 9.81
C LEU A 16 13.36 5.93 8.71
N GLN A 17 12.88 5.73 7.51
CA GLN A 17 13.13 6.61 6.37
C GLN A 17 11.83 7.23 5.87
N LYS A 18 11.81 8.56 5.79
CA LYS A 18 10.73 9.29 5.13
C LYS A 18 10.93 9.24 3.62
N ARG A 19 9.87 8.91 2.90
CA ARG A 19 9.77 8.95 1.44
C ARG A 19 8.49 9.67 1.04
N SER A 20 8.47 10.27 -0.15
CA SER A 20 7.34 11.07 -0.62
C SER A 20 6.87 10.59 -1.98
N ILE A 21 5.59 10.24 -2.08
CA ILE A 21 4.97 9.83 -3.36
C ILE A 21 5.02 10.94 -4.40
N PRO A 22 4.66 12.22 -4.09
CA PRO A 22 4.79 13.31 -5.07
C PRO A 22 6.21 13.52 -5.57
N GLU A 23 7.23 13.43 -4.70
CA GLU A 23 8.62 13.56 -5.13
C GLU A 23 9.08 12.41 -6.03
N ILE A 24 8.59 11.20 -5.77
CA ILE A 24 8.87 10.03 -6.59
C ILE A 24 8.16 10.15 -7.93
N ALA A 25 6.87 10.46 -7.93
CA ALA A 25 6.07 10.62 -9.14
C ALA A 25 6.61 11.73 -10.05
N ALA A 26 7.10 12.83 -9.48
CA ALA A 26 7.69 13.94 -10.25
C ALA A 26 8.93 13.53 -11.06
N LYS A 27 9.63 12.46 -10.67
CA LYS A 27 10.81 11.93 -11.39
C LYS A 27 10.46 10.94 -12.50
N LEU A 28 9.22 10.50 -12.58
CA LEU A 28 8.74 9.58 -13.61
C LEU A 28 8.20 10.38 -14.79
N GLU A 29 9.02 10.55 -15.82
CA GLU A 29 8.72 11.46 -16.94
C GLU A 29 7.83 10.79 -18.02
N GLN A 30 7.96 9.48 -18.20
CA GLN A 30 7.29 8.79 -19.30
C GLN A 30 6.00 8.09 -18.85
N PRO A 31 4.96 8.03 -19.73
CA PRO A 31 3.79 7.20 -19.48
C PRO A 31 4.18 5.77 -19.13
N PHE A 32 3.50 5.21 -18.16
CA PHE A 32 3.71 3.86 -17.62
C PHE A 32 5.11 3.59 -17.05
N SER A 33 5.95 4.62 -16.85
CA SER A 33 7.13 4.49 -16.01
C SER A 33 6.74 4.13 -14.61
N MET A 34 7.41 3.14 -14.04
CA MET A 34 7.11 2.59 -12.71
C MET A 34 8.37 2.46 -11.87
N VAL A 35 8.24 2.66 -10.57
CA VAL A 35 9.29 2.42 -9.59
C VAL A 35 8.72 1.75 -8.34
N ASP A 36 9.43 0.74 -7.85
CA ASP A 36 9.06 0.06 -6.62
C ASP A 36 9.51 0.90 -5.42
N VAL A 37 8.59 1.12 -4.50
CA VAL A 37 8.82 2.03 -3.37
C VAL A 37 8.82 1.33 -2.02
N ALA A 38 8.15 0.20 -1.89
CA ALA A 38 8.11 -0.58 -0.66
C ALA A 38 7.82 -2.06 -0.94
N LEU A 39 8.22 -2.91 0.01
CA LEU A 39 7.84 -4.32 0.09
C LEU A 39 7.29 -4.58 1.49
N VAL A 40 6.07 -5.11 1.56
CA VAL A 40 5.38 -5.47 2.80
C VAL A 40 4.97 -6.94 2.70
N GLY A 41 5.61 -7.80 3.47
CA GLY A 41 5.49 -9.24 3.23
C GLY A 41 5.85 -9.56 1.77
N ASP A 42 4.90 -10.14 1.04
CA ASP A 42 5.05 -10.46 -0.39
C ASP A 42 4.52 -9.37 -1.32
N ILE A 43 3.95 -8.29 -0.78
CA ILE A 43 3.32 -7.24 -1.58
C ILE A 43 4.30 -6.14 -1.91
N LEU A 44 4.50 -5.96 -3.20
CA LEU A 44 5.27 -4.87 -3.78
C LEU A 44 4.36 -3.65 -3.97
N ILE A 45 4.76 -2.52 -3.44
CA ILE A 45 4.11 -1.22 -3.64
C ILE A 45 4.94 -0.46 -4.65
N SER A 46 4.33 -0.12 -5.77
CA SER A 46 4.98 0.62 -6.86
C SER A 46 4.23 1.91 -7.12
N VAL A 47 4.94 2.95 -7.57
CA VAL A 47 4.36 4.19 -8.10
C VAL A 47 4.55 4.18 -9.61
N TYR A 48 3.50 4.45 -10.36
CA TYR A 48 3.60 4.61 -11.81
C TYR A 48 2.78 5.80 -12.33
N ILE A 49 3.15 6.26 -13.52
CA ILE A 49 2.43 7.32 -14.23
C ILE A 49 1.47 6.67 -15.21
N CYS A 50 0.17 6.86 -14.98
CA CYS A 50 -0.87 6.46 -15.91
C CYS A 50 -1.17 7.62 -16.86
N GLN A 51 -0.85 7.45 -18.13
CA GLN A 51 -1.19 8.38 -19.21
C GLN A 51 -1.25 7.59 -20.53
N GLY A 52 -2.38 7.66 -21.22
CA GLY A 52 -2.71 6.74 -22.29
C GLY A 52 -3.50 5.53 -21.76
N MET A 53 -3.50 4.44 -22.51
CA MET A 53 -4.25 3.21 -22.18
C MET A 53 -3.31 2.01 -22.31
N VAL A 54 -3.30 1.15 -21.29
CA VAL A 54 -2.61 -0.15 -21.34
C VAL A 54 -3.44 -1.14 -22.15
N ASP A 55 -2.80 -2.08 -22.84
CA ASP A 55 -3.49 -3.16 -23.51
C ASP A 55 -4.20 -4.09 -22.51
N TRP A 56 -5.28 -4.73 -22.98
CA TRP A 56 -5.96 -5.76 -22.20
C TRP A 56 -5.01 -6.87 -21.81
N HIS A 57 -4.95 -7.17 -20.52
CA HIS A 57 -4.12 -8.23 -19.98
C HIS A 57 -4.78 -8.91 -18.78
N ARG A 58 -4.17 -9.97 -18.30
CA ARG A 58 -4.70 -10.78 -17.21
C ARG A 58 -3.55 -11.36 -16.40
N HIS A 59 -3.62 -11.22 -15.09
CA HIS A 59 -2.73 -11.89 -14.16
C HIS A 59 -3.43 -13.13 -13.60
N LEU A 60 -2.84 -14.30 -13.77
CA LEU A 60 -3.48 -15.55 -13.35
C LEU A 60 -3.32 -15.82 -11.84
N ASP A 61 -2.26 -15.31 -11.24
CA ASP A 61 -1.82 -15.69 -9.91
C ASP A 61 -1.79 -14.55 -8.90
N ILE A 62 -2.03 -13.32 -9.34
CA ILE A 62 -1.95 -12.13 -8.48
C ILE A 62 -3.15 -11.21 -8.64
N ASP A 63 -3.58 -10.64 -7.51
CA ASP A 63 -4.47 -9.49 -7.48
C ASP A 63 -3.67 -8.21 -7.72
N GLU A 64 -4.27 -7.20 -8.35
CA GLU A 64 -3.69 -5.87 -8.48
C GLU A 64 -4.63 -4.82 -7.87
N LEU A 65 -4.12 -4.06 -6.89
CA LEU A 65 -4.83 -2.93 -6.32
C LEU A 65 -4.30 -1.65 -6.94
N PHE A 66 -5.20 -0.89 -7.56
CA PHE A 66 -4.95 0.43 -8.12
C PHE A 66 -5.45 1.49 -7.16
N TRP A 67 -4.54 2.31 -6.63
CA TRP A 67 -4.87 3.44 -5.76
C TRP A 67 -4.40 4.73 -6.42
N VAL A 68 -5.33 5.61 -6.79
CA VAL A 68 -5.02 6.91 -7.41
C VAL A 68 -4.57 7.89 -6.34
N TYR A 69 -3.32 8.33 -6.45
CA TYR A 69 -2.75 9.36 -5.59
C TYR A 69 -3.10 10.76 -6.11
N GLU A 70 -2.98 10.99 -7.44
CA GLU A 70 -3.24 12.25 -8.09
C GLU A 70 -3.86 12.02 -9.46
N GLY A 71 -4.85 12.85 -9.82
CA GLY A 71 -5.54 12.76 -11.09
C GLY A 71 -6.69 11.74 -11.06
N ALA A 72 -6.92 11.07 -12.19
CA ALA A 72 -7.96 10.06 -12.34
C ALA A 72 -7.58 9.01 -13.38
N ILE A 73 -8.03 7.77 -13.18
CA ILE A 73 -7.89 6.68 -14.14
C ILE A 73 -9.25 6.05 -14.43
N LEU A 74 -9.38 5.44 -15.62
CA LEU A 74 -10.40 4.47 -15.94
C LEU A 74 -9.79 3.08 -15.77
N LEU A 75 -10.40 2.26 -14.92
CA LEU A 75 -10.08 0.84 -14.79
C LEU A 75 -11.22 0.05 -15.41
N GLU A 76 -10.96 -0.60 -16.54
CA GLU A 76 -11.88 -1.47 -17.25
C GLU A 76 -11.54 -2.93 -16.96
N SER A 77 -12.55 -3.76 -16.83
CA SER A 77 -12.39 -5.21 -16.62
C SER A 77 -13.52 -5.99 -17.26
N GLU A 78 -13.39 -7.32 -17.29
CA GLU A 78 -14.47 -8.23 -17.67
C GLU A 78 -15.69 -8.10 -16.75
N TRP A 79 -15.55 -7.48 -15.57
CA TRP A 79 -16.64 -7.23 -14.60
C TRP A 79 -17.22 -5.81 -14.68
N GLY A 80 -16.89 -5.07 -15.72
CA GLY A 80 -17.32 -3.69 -15.94
C GLY A 80 -16.18 -2.71 -15.68
N GLU A 81 -16.52 -1.44 -15.59
CA GLU A 81 -15.58 -0.34 -15.48
C GLU A 81 -15.83 0.51 -14.23
N VAL A 82 -14.77 1.10 -13.71
CA VAL A 82 -14.84 2.12 -12.67
C VAL A 82 -13.87 3.26 -12.99
N ARG A 83 -14.34 4.49 -12.78
CA ARG A 83 -13.47 5.66 -12.78
C ARG A 83 -13.01 5.90 -11.35
N LEU A 84 -11.69 5.87 -11.14
CA LEU A 84 -11.05 6.16 -9.87
C LEU A 84 -10.47 7.57 -9.91
N GLN A 85 -10.69 8.32 -8.85
CA GLN A 85 -10.17 9.66 -8.62
C GLN A 85 -9.17 9.65 -7.46
N GLU A 86 -8.55 10.78 -7.20
CA GLU A 86 -7.64 10.97 -6.07
C GLU A 86 -8.24 10.44 -4.75
N GLY A 87 -7.48 9.67 -4.00
CA GLY A 87 -7.90 9.01 -2.76
C GLY A 87 -8.84 7.81 -2.97
N GLU A 88 -9.06 7.37 -4.22
CA GLU A 88 -9.88 6.19 -4.51
C GLU A 88 -9.04 5.02 -4.99
N LEU A 89 -9.56 3.83 -4.71
CA LEU A 89 -8.93 2.57 -5.13
C LEU A 89 -9.95 1.53 -5.60
N ALA A 90 -9.45 0.55 -6.35
CA ALA A 90 -10.13 -0.69 -6.66
C ALA A 90 -9.12 -1.84 -6.82
N VAL A 91 -9.59 -3.05 -6.61
CA VAL A 91 -8.80 -4.28 -6.84
C VAL A 91 -9.29 -4.95 -8.11
N ALA A 92 -8.38 -5.22 -9.04
CA ALA A 92 -8.58 -6.15 -10.14
C ALA A 92 -8.15 -7.54 -9.66
N PRO A 93 -9.08 -8.49 -9.47
CA PRO A 93 -8.74 -9.80 -8.94
C PRO A 93 -7.97 -10.64 -9.96
N LYS A 94 -7.15 -11.55 -9.45
CA LYS A 94 -6.50 -12.56 -10.28
C LYS A 94 -7.50 -13.31 -11.15
N GLY A 95 -7.09 -13.60 -12.37
CA GLY A 95 -7.94 -14.26 -13.36
C GLY A 95 -8.87 -13.35 -14.15
N VAL A 96 -9.07 -12.10 -13.72
CA VAL A 96 -9.95 -11.12 -14.39
C VAL A 96 -9.14 -10.31 -15.40
N GLY A 97 -9.56 -10.34 -16.67
CA GLY A 97 -9.00 -9.49 -17.71
C GLY A 97 -9.31 -8.02 -17.41
N HIS A 98 -8.31 -7.16 -17.51
CA HIS A 98 -8.46 -5.74 -17.21
C HIS A 98 -7.45 -4.88 -17.97
N ARG A 99 -7.67 -3.58 -17.92
CA ARG A 99 -6.74 -2.54 -18.37
C ARG A 99 -6.99 -1.24 -17.63
N SER A 100 -5.98 -0.42 -17.49
CA SER A 100 -6.07 0.92 -16.90
C SER A 100 -5.63 1.98 -17.89
N GLY A 101 -6.20 3.16 -17.78
CA GLY A 101 -5.82 4.28 -18.62
C GLY A 101 -6.25 5.62 -18.06
N SER A 102 -5.63 6.68 -18.58
CA SER A 102 -5.99 8.07 -18.28
C SER A 102 -5.70 8.96 -19.48
N GLU A 103 -6.58 9.90 -19.76
CA GLU A 103 -6.34 10.93 -20.78
C GLU A 103 -5.28 11.94 -20.31
N MET A 104 -5.32 12.27 -19.03
CA MET A 104 -4.38 13.18 -18.40
C MET A 104 -3.39 12.38 -17.54
N ARG A 105 -2.25 13.01 -17.24
CA ARG A 105 -1.28 12.41 -16.31
C ARG A 105 -1.94 12.13 -14.96
N ALA A 106 -1.82 10.90 -14.49
CA ALA A 106 -2.25 10.49 -13.15
C ALA A 106 -1.12 9.71 -12.47
N SER A 107 -0.96 9.92 -11.16
CA SER A 107 0.00 9.20 -10.32
C SER A 107 -0.76 8.12 -9.54
N VAL A 108 -0.32 6.87 -9.70
CA VAL A 108 -1.03 5.69 -9.16
C VAL A 108 -0.07 4.83 -8.34
N LEU A 109 -0.51 4.41 -7.16
CA LEU A 109 0.12 3.33 -6.44
C LEU A 109 -0.49 2.01 -6.91
N LEU A 110 0.38 1.10 -7.35
CA LEU A 110 0.03 -0.27 -7.73
C LEU A 110 0.56 -1.21 -6.65
N LEU A 111 -0.34 -1.95 -6.02
CA LEU A 111 -0.01 -2.93 -4.99
C LEU A 111 -0.32 -4.32 -5.54
N ARG A 112 0.70 -5.16 -5.59
CA ARG A 112 0.58 -6.52 -6.12
C ARG A 112 1.62 -7.44 -5.50
N CYS A 113 1.39 -8.74 -5.57
CA CYS A 113 2.41 -9.70 -5.16
C CYS A 113 3.67 -9.55 -6.02
N GLY A 114 4.81 -9.38 -5.37
CA GLY A 114 6.13 -9.39 -6.03
C GLY A 114 6.40 -10.75 -6.68
N VAL A 115 7.18 -10.76 -7.76
CA VAL A 115 7.65 -12.01 -8.34
C VAL A 115 8.68 -12.61 -7.39
N ILE A 116 8.26 -13.59 -6.58
CA ILE A 116 9.18 -14.41 -5.82
C ILE A 116 9.60 -15.56 -6.73
N PRO A 117 10.89 -15.69 -7.08
CA PRO A 117 11.38 -16.71 -8.02
C PRO A 117 11.03 -18.15 -7.61
N GLU A 118 10.75 -18.38 -6.34
CA GLU A 118 10.44 -19.68 -5.76
C GLU A 118 8.95 -20.04 -5.76
N ARG A 119 8.05 -19.09 -6.03
CA ARG A 119 6.64 -19.40 -6.25
C ARG A 119 6.51 -20.14 -7.59
N LYS A 120 6.62 -21.45 -7.54
CA LYS A 120 6.23 -22.32 -8.67
C LYS A 120 4.75 -22.10 -8.90
N ASN A 121 4.41 -21.50 -10.04
CA ASN A 121 3.05 -21.39 -10.53
C ASN A 121 2.42 -22.78 -10.53
N GLY A 122 1.66 -23.09 -9.49
CA GLY A 122 0.87 -24.30 -9.44
C GLY A 122 -0.15 -24.24 -10.58
N ARG A 123 -0.58 -25.39 -11.09
CA ARG A 123 -1.72 -25.51 -12.01
C ARG A 123 -2.99 -25.10 -11.25
N ARG A 124 -3.19 -23.83 -11.00
CA ARG A 124 -4.45 -23.32 -10.44
C ARG A 124 -5.42 -23.16 -11.59
N ARG A 125 -6.50 -23.92 -11.55
CA ARG A 125 -7.68 -23.61 -12.33
C ARG A 125 -8.30 -22.39 -11.66
N LEU A 126 -8.21 -21.25 -12.32
CA LEU A 126 -8.85 -20.04 -11.86
C LEU A 126 -10.29 -20.10 -12.33
N TYR A 127 -11.18 -20.11 -11.39
CA TYR A 127 -12.57 -19.83 -11.60
C TYR A 127 -12.80 -18.44 -11.01
N ALA A 128 -13.36 -17.52 -11.79
CA ALA A 128 -13.96 -16.34 -11.21
C ALA A 128 -14.93 -16.81 -10.14
N ILE A 129 -14.74 -16.35 -8.91
CA ILE A 129 -15.65 -16.73 -7.82
C ILE A 129 -17.00 -16.12 -8.19
N ALA A 130 -17.98 -16.98 -8.47
CA ALA A 130 -19.33 -16.55 -8.77
C ALA A 130 -19.86 -15.73 -7.58
N GLY A 131 -20.16 -14.45 -7.80
CA GLY A 131 -20.79 -13.59 -6.80
C GLY A 131 -20.30 -12.14 -6.72
N GLU A 132 -19.08 -11.81 -7.18
CA GLU A 132 -18.60 -10.42 -7.23
C GLU A 132 -18.30 -10.01 -8.67
N GLU A 133 -19.33 -9.82 -9.47
CA GLU A 133 -19.19 -9.46 -10.89
C GLU A 133 -18.98 -7.95 -11.12
N ARG A 134 -18.45 -7.21 -10.14
CA ARG A 134 -18.20 -5.77 -10.27
C ARG A 134 -16.95 -5.35 -9.56
N LEU A 135 -16.17 -4.49 -10.20
CA LEU A 135 -15.09 -3.78 -9.53
C LEU A 135 -15.67 -2.89 -8.42
N LYS A 136 -15.13 -3.02 -7.23
CA LYS A 136 -15.57 -2.26 -6.05
C LYS A 136 -14.67 -1.05 -5.85
N ARG A 137 -15.24 0.14 -6.08
CA ARG A 137 -14.56 1.41 -5.77
C ARG A 137 -14.63 1.72 -4.28
N VAL A 138 -13.51 2.07 -3.69
CA VAL A 138 -13.40 2.52 -2.30
C VAL A 138 -12.79 3.91 -2.29
N ASN A 139 -13.41 4.84 -1.55
CA ASN A 139 -12.86 6.16 -1.27
C ASN A 139 -12.25 6.15 0.13
N LEU A 140 -10.94 6.37 0.23
CA LEU A 140 -10.19 6.26 1.48
C LEU A 140 -10.58 7.33 2.50
N HIS A 141 -10.90 8.56 2.05
CA HIS A 141 -11.34 9.63 2.95
C HIS A 141 -12.69 9.31 3.58
N ILE A 142 -13.65 8.86 2.76
CA ILE A 142 -14.98 8.46 3.26
C ILE A 142 -14.86 7.26 4.19
N ALA A 143 -14.04 6.28 3.84
CA ALA A 143 -13.80 5.11 4.68
C ALA A 143 -13.20 5.49 6.03
N ALA A 144 -12.20 6.38 6.06
CA ALA A 144 -11.61 6.86 7.30
C ALA A 144 -12.62 7.62 8.17
N GLN A 145 -13.46 8.46 7.58
CA GLN A 145 -14.51 9.21 8.29
C GLN A 145 -15.58 8.31 8.92
N SER A 146 -15.77 7.09 8.39
CA SER A 146 -16.72 6.12 8.93
C SER A 146 -16.21 5.37 10.17
N VAL A 147 -14.93 5.51 10.50
CA VAL A 147 -14.31 4.86 11.65
C VAL A 147 -14.73 5.57 12.95
N ALA A 148 -15.21 4.81 13.92
CA ALA A 148 -15.82 5.37 15.14
C ALA A 148 -14.81 6.03 16.10
N LEU A 149 -13.59 5.49 16.20
CA LEU A 149 -12.58 5.93 17.16
C LEU A 149 -11.26 6.24 16.45
N PRO A 150 -10.48 7.23 16.95
CA PRO A 150 -9.16 7.53 16.38
C PRO A 150 -8.25 6.30 16.46
N PHE A 151 -7.41 6.14 15.45
CA PHE A 151 -6.47 5.03 15.31
C PHE A 151 -7.08 3.62 15.26
N GLN A 152 -8.39 3.50 15.15
CA GLN A 152 -9.07 2.25 14.88
C GLN A 152 -8.97 1.95 13.38
N PHE A 153 -7.97 1.18 13.00
CA PHE A 153 -7.73 0.85 11.59
C PHE A 153 -8.78 -0.12 11.04
N GLN A 154 -9.50 0.33 10.01
CA GLN A 154 -10.52 -0.45 9.28
C GLN A 154 -9.96 -0.98 7.97
N THR A 155 -10.12 -2.27 7.69
CA THR A 155 -9.76 -2.87 6.41
C THR A 155 -10.67 -2.36 5.31
N VAL A 156 -10.06 -1.84 4.24
CA VAL A 156 -10.75 -1.29 3.06
C VAL A 156 -10.48 -2.08 1.79
N ALA A 157 -9.37 -2.80 1.74
CA ALA A 157 -9.05 -3.69 0.63
C ALA A 157 -8.15 -4.83 1.10
N ARG A 158 -8.12 -5.91 0.30
CA ARG A 158 -7.24 -7.06 0.47
C ARG A 158 -6.50 -7.30 -0.83
N VAL A 159 -5.24 -7.66 -0.72
CA VAL A 159 -4.40 -8.11 -1.84
C VAL A 159 -3.65 -9.32 -1.33
N GLU A 160 -3.99 -10.50 -1.84
CA GLU A 160 -3.50 -11.78 -1.33
C GLU A 160 -3.73 -11.94 0.19
N ASP A 161 -2.67 -12.10 0.98
CA ASP A 161 -2.68 -12.22 2.44
C ASP A 161 -2.43 -10.90 3.19
N SER A 162 -2.45 -9.79 2.48
CA SER A 162 -2.23 -8.47 3.05
C SER A 162 -3.48 -7.60 2.99
N VAL A 163 -3.61 -6.72 3.98
CA VAL A 163 -4.73 -5.80 4.12
C VAL A 163 -4.28 -4.35 4.03
N LEU A 164 -5.02 -3.58 3.24
CA LEU A 164 -4.94 -2.12 3.26
C LEU A 164 -6.01 -1.61 4.22
N GLN A 165 -5.58 -0.77 5.16
CA GLN A 165 -6.43 -0.26 6.22
C GLN A 165 -6.35 1.24 6.30
N VAL A 166 -7.43 1.88 6.73
CA VAL A 166 -7.50 3.32 6.98
C VAL A 166 -7.93 3.61 8.41
N ALA A 167 -7.48 4.74 8.94
CA ALA A 167 -7.94 5.31 10.18
C ALA A 167 -7.86 6.83 10.10
N TRP A 168 -8.67 7.51 10.89
CA TRP A 168 -8.36 8.88 11.25
C TRP A 168 -7.58 8.91 12.56
N GLY A 169 -6.75 9.94 12.75
CA GLY A 169 -5.92 10.09 13.94
C GLY A 169 -6.13 11.44 14.60
N GLU A 170 -6.13 11.45 15.92
CA GLU A 170 -6.10 12.65 16.76
C GLU A 170 -5.40 12.34 18.08
N GLY A 171 -4.33 13.08 18.39
CA GLY A 171 -3.54 12.85 19.60
C GLY A 171 -2.45 11.79 19.40
N THR A 172 -2.22 10.99 20.41
CA THR A 172 -1.11 10.03 20.44
C THR A 172 -1.61 8.60 20.68
N TRP A 173 -1.09 7.68 19.89
CA TRP A 173 -1.35 6.24 19.98
C TRP A 173 -0.03 5.47 19.98
N SER A 174 0.13 4.56 20.95
CA SER A 174 1.30 3.70 21.09
C SER A 174 0.96 2.28 20.66
N VAL A 175 1.80 1.71 19.80
CA VAL A 175 1.70 0.30 19.39
C VAL A 175 2.67 -0.49 20.25
N GLU A 176 2.13 -1.31 21.15
CA GLU A 176 2.91 -2.10 22.10
C GLU A 176 3.29 -3.47 21.54
N ILE A 177 2.55 -3.96 20.53
CA ILE A 177 2.81 -5.26 19.90
C ILE A 177 3.55 -4.99 18.59
N PRO A 178 4.79 -5.48 18.44
CA PRO A 178 5.55 -5.34 17.21
C PRO A 178 4.81 -5.96 16.01
N SER A 179 4.97 -5.35 14.84
CA SER A 179 4.47 -5.97 13.61
C SER A 179 5.27 -7.23 13.27
N PRO A 180 4.62 -8.33 12.88
CA PRO A 180 5.32 -9.55 12.45
C PRO A 180 6.02 -9.41 11.10
N ASP A 181 5.71 -8.37 10.35
CA ASP A 181 6.29 -8.02 9.05
C ASP A 181 6.50 -6.51 8.96
N ASN A 182 7.21 -6.05 7.94
CA ASN A 182 7.29 -4.64 7.62
C ASN A 182 5.89 -4.04 7.47
N LEU A 183 5.69 -2.85 8.00
CA LEU A 183 4.43 -2.11 7.93
C LEU A 183 4.63 -0.86 7.07
N PHE A 184 3.88 -0.74 5.98
CA PHE A 184 3.78 0.51 5.23
C PHE A 184 2.82 1.45 5.95
N LEU A 185 3.26 2.67 6.23
CA LEU A 185 2.47 3.71 6.87
C LEU A 185 2.53 4.99 6.03
N PHE A 186 1.37 5.50 5.64
CA PHE A 186 1.22 6.63 4.73
C PHE A 186 0.26 7.67 5.31
N VAL A 187 0.56 8.95 5.09
CA VAL A 187 -0.32 10.08 5.45
C VAL A 187 -1.07 10.53 4.20
N LEU A 188 -2.39 10.32 4.19
CA LEU A 188 -3.25 10.76 3.10
C LEU A 188 -3.65 12.23 3.25
N ASN A 189 -3.93 12.65 4.48
CA ASN A 189 -4.29 14.02 4.84
C ASN A 189 -3.81 14.35 6.25
N GLY A 190 -3.57 15.64 6.56
CA GLY A 190 -3.10 16.07 7.87
C GLY A 190 -1.60 15.83 8.07
N THR A 191 -1.16 15.60 9.30
CA THR A 191 0.26 15.35 9.63
C THR A 191 0.39 14.28 10.70
N ALA A 192 1.43 13.47 10.59
CA ALA A 192 1.75 12.46 11.59
C ALA A 192 3.23 12.52 11.99
N THR A 193 3.50 12.22 13.26
CA THR A 193 4.84 11.92 13.76
C THR A 193 4.90 10.45 14.09
N VAL A 194 5.84 9.74 13.49
CA VAL A 194 6.15 8.34 13.79
C VAL A 194 7.41 8.31 14.61
N ARG A 195 7.36 7.68 15.78
CA ARG A 195 8.48 7.58 16.69
C ARG A 195 8.73 6.11 17.06
N THR A 196 9.97 5.68 16.94
CA THR A 196 10.50 4.43 17.51
C THR A 196 11.46 4.76 18.66
N THR A 197 12.16 3.78 19.21
CA THR A 197 13.22 4.01 20.19
C THR A 197 14.40 4.78 19.59
N GLU A 198 14.68 4.59 18.29
CA GLU A 198 15.90 5.09 17.62
C GLU A 198 15.62 6.28 16.69
N SER A 199 14.39 6.47 16.24
CA SER A 199 14.06 7.46 15.22
C SER A 199 12.74 8.17 15.46
N MET A 200 12.66 9.37 14.88
CA MET A 200 11.42 10.17 14.83
C MET A 200 11.31 10.82 13.47
N LEU A 201 10.16 10.60 12.81
CA LEU A 201 9.85 11.20 11.51
C LEU A 201 8.57 12.04 11.59
N HIS A 202 8.60 13.16 10.89
CA HIS A 202 7.42 13.97 10.62
C HIS A 202 6.96 13.74 9.18
N LEU A 203 5.73 13.27 9.02
CA LEU A 203 5.11 12.93 7.75
C LEU A 203 4.01 13.94 7.43
N HIS A 204 4.00 14.40 6.19
CA HIS A 204 3.00 15.28 5.58
C HIS A 204 2.16 14.50 4.56
N PRO A 205 1.09 15.08 3.99
CA PRO A 205 0.31 14.41 2.95
C PRO A 205 1.18 13.93 1.79
N GLY A 206 1.05 12.68 1.42
CA GLY A 206 1.88 12.02 0.39
C GLY A 206 3.19 11.40 0.90
N ASP A 207 3.57 11.67 2.15
CA ASP A 207 4.72 11.02 2.76
C ASP A 207 4.36 9.63 3.31
N PHE A 208 5.34 8.74 3.30
CA PHE A 208 5.25 7.42 3.91
C PHE A 208 6.56 6.99 4.55
N THR A 209 6.46 5.99 5.38
CA THR A 209 7.60 5.25 5.93
C THR A 209 7.29 3.77 6.01
N ILE A 210 8.32 2.95 6.09
CA ILE A 210 8.22 1.54 6.46
C ILE A 210 8.66 1.43 7.92
N VAL A 211 7.75 0.93 8.76
CA VAL A 211 8.11 0.49 10.11
C VAL A 211 8.62 -0.94 9.97
N PRO A 212 9.87 -1.21 10.36
CA PRO A 212 10.47 -2.54 10.22
C PRO A 212 9.75 -3.61 11.06
N GLU A 213 9.85 -4.86 10.62
CA GLU A 213 9.46 -6.02 11.42
C GLU A 213 10.09 -5.96 12.81
N GLY A 214 9.31 -6.31 13.83
CA GLY A 214 9.78 -6.36 15.23
C GLY A 214 9.82 -5.01 15.93
N GLU A 215 9.60 -3.89 15.25
CA GLU A 215 9.60 -2.56 15.84
C GLU A 215 8.29 -2.21 16.53
N VAL A 216 8.41 -1.59 17.70
CA VAL A 216 7.31 -0.89 18.37
C VAL A 216 7.38 0.59 18.02
N TYR A 217 6.23 1.21 17.82
CA TYR A 217 6.19 2.62 17.43
C TYR A 217 5.05 3.39 18.08
N GLN A 218 5.19 4.68 18.11
CA GLN A 218 4.18 5.62 18.55
C GLN A 218 3.78 6.52 17.38
N LEU A 219 2.49 6.75 17.22
CA LEU A 219 1.93 7.74 16.30
C LEU A 219 1.39 8.92 17.07
N SER A 220 1.76 10.12 16.64
CA SER A 220 1.14 11.35 17.09
C SER A 220 0.64 12.10 15.89
N THR A 221 -0.63 12.50 15.89
CA THR A 221 -1.27 13.14 14.76
C THR A 221 -1.94 14.45 15.17
N THR A 222 -2.04 15.37 14.21
CA THR A 222 -2.95 16.49 14.31
C THR A 222 -4.40 16.06 14.09
N ARG A 223 -5.35 16.90 14.46
CA ARG A 223 -6.77 16.68 14.15
C ARG A 223 -6.97 16.51 12.64
N ASP A 224 -7.94 15.70 12.26
CA ASP A 224 -8.32 15.43 10.87
C ASP A 224 -7.22 14.73 10.03
N THR A 225 -6.25 14.09 10.68
CA THR A 225 -5.25 13.29 9.97
C THR A 225 -5.86 11.97 9.50
N THR A 226 -5.70 11.67 8.21
CA THR A 226 -6.06 10.37 7.62
C THR A 226 -4.81 9.55 7.37
N LEU A 227 -4.78 8.38 7.99
CA LEU A 227 -3.68 7.42 7.88
C LEU A 227 -4.11 6.22 7.04
N VAL A 228 -3.19 5.75 6.22
CA VAL A 228 -3.31 4.49 5.49
C VAL A 228 -2.17 3.59 5.91
N ARG A 229 -2.46 2.33 6.22
CA ARG A 229 -1.42 1.34 6.45
C ARG A 229 -1.67 0.07 5.66
N MET A 230 -0.60 -0.60 5.30
CA MET A 230 -0.64 -1.94 4.76
C MET A 230 0.19 -2.87 5.63
N ALA A 231 -0.40 -3.98 5.99
CA ALA A 231 0.19 -5.03 6.81
C ALA A 231 -0.30 -6.39 6.33
N ARG A 232 0.45 -7.44 6.69
CA ARG A 232 -0.03 -8.82 6.54
C ARG A 232 -1.22 -9.05 7.48
N GLU A 233 -2.21 -9.80 7.01
CA GLU A 233 -3.33 -10.24 7.84
C GLU A 233 -2.84 -11.31 8.84
N MET A 234 -3.11 -11.08 10.12
CA MET A 234 -2.79 -12.05 11.19
C MET A 234 -3.90 -13.09 11.35
#